data_05f3bf42f219ed798f63bc29cff1a3da
#
_entry.id   05f3bf42f219ed798f63bc29cff1a3da
#
_cell.length_a   1.000
_cell.length_b   1.000
_cell.length_c   1.000
_cell.angle_alpha   90.00
_cell.angle_beta   90.00
_cell.angle_gamma   90.00
#
_symmetry.space_group_name_H-M   'P 1'
#
loop_
_entity.id
_entity.type
_entity.pdbx_description
1 polymer ?
#
loop_
_entity_poly.entity_id
_entity_poly.type
_entity_poly.pdbx_seq_one_letter_code
_entity_poly.pdbx_strand_id
1 'polypeptide(L)'
;MALSEFLQRYVMKSTDLMQESRAHICQTYNRFNLAILSGSGCNLWDQEGRQYLDFVAGIAVCNLGHCPPELARVLYEQAQQLVHVSNLYYTEPQAQLAGDLTSVCFADKVFFGNSGAEANEAAIKLARKYSRQRYGPGRYGIITMKDSFHGRTLATLSAT
;
A
#
# COMPACT_ATOMS: atom_id res chain seq x y z
N MET A 1 -1.74 -31.11 -3.27
CA MET A 1 -1.44 -30.22 -4.41
C MET A 1 -0.36 -29.27 -3.98
N ALA A 2 0.81 -29.32 -4.60
CA ALA A 2 1.91 -28.42 -4.24
C ALA A 2 1.54 -26.96 -4.63
N LEU A 3 2.02 -25.99 -3.86
CA LEU A 3 1.78 -24.56 -4.13
C LEU A 3 2.22 -24.17 -5.55
N SER A 4 3.27 -24.81 -6.07
CA SER A 4 3.76 -24.65 -7.45
C SER A 4 2.74 -25.09 -8.51
N GLU A 5 2.00 -26.19 -8.28
CA GLU A 5 0.95 -26.66 -9.19
C GLU A 5 -0.27 -25.75 -9.13
N PHE A 6 -0.56 -25.18 -7.96
CA PHE A 6 -1.63 -24.20 -7.81
C PHE A 6 -1.31 -22.92 -8.61
N LEU A 7 -0.09 -22.41 -8.54
CA LEU A 7 0.34 -21.21 -9.27
C LEU A 7 0.41 -21.42 -10.79
N GLN A 8 0.80 -22.60 -11.27
CA GLN A 8 0.84 -22.92 -12.71
C GLN A 8 -0.55 -23.04 -13.36
N ARG A 9 -1.60 -23.33 -12.60
CA ARG A 9 -2.99 -23.43 -13.12
C ARG A 9 -3.57 -22.08 -13.57
N TYR A 10 -2.96 -20.95 -13.24
CA TYR A 10 -3.52 -19.62 -13.46
C TYR A 10 -2.76 -18.78 -14.49
N VAL A 11 -1.96 -19.40 -15.37
CA VAL A 11 -1.40 -18.66 -16.52
C VAL A 11 -2.48 -18.56 -17.59
N MET A 12 -3.25 -17.48 -17.55
CA MET A 12 -4.29 -17.16 -18.54
C MET A 12 -3.66 -16.37 -19.68
N LYS A 13 -4.23 -16.48 -20.90
CA LYS A 13 -3.88 -15.54 -21.97
C LYS A 13 -4.33 -14.13 -21.62
N SER A 14 -3.67 -13.10 -22.14
CA SER A 14 -4.00 -11.69 -21.85
C SER A 14 -5.48 -11.36 -22.06
N THR A 15 -6.08 -11.86 -23.15
CA THR A 15 -7.52 -11.66 -23.46
C THR A 15 -8.43 -12.29 -22.42
N ASP A 16 -8.12 -13.50 -21.99
CA ASP A 16 -8.91 -14.25 -21.02
C ASP A 16 -8.79 -13.64 -19.64
N LEU A 17 -7.58 -13.19 -19.25
CA LEU A 17 -7.34 -12.45 -18.01
C LEU A 17 -8.14 -11.15 -17.94
N MET A 18 -8.19 -10.40 -19.05
CA MET A 18 -8.97 -9.15 -19.10
C MET A 18 -10.47 -9.43 -19.03
N GLN A 19 -10.94 -10.50 -19.67
CA GLN A 19 -12.34 -10.91 -19.63
C GLN A 19 -12.74 -11.36 -18.22
N GLU A 20 -11.97 -12.23 -17.58
CA GLU A 20 -12.17 -12.66 -16.19
C GLU A 20 -12.15 -11.47 -15.21
N SER A 21 -11.21 -10.56 -15.39
CA SER A 21 -11.14 -9.35 -14.57
C SER A 21 -12.40 -8.49 -14.72
N ARG A 22 -12.93 -8.34 -15.95
CA ARG A 22 -14.17 -7.59 -16.18
C ARG A 22 -15.40 -8.29 -15.62
N ALA A 23 -15.42 -9.62 -15.63
CA ALA A 23 -16.54 -10.41 -15.14
C ALA A 23 -16.61 -10.43 -13.60
N HIS A 24 -15.48 -10.42 -12.92
CA HIS A 24 -15.41 -10.71 -11.47
C HIS A 24 -14.91 -9.56 -10.59
N ILE A 25 -14.33 -8.49 -11.17
CA ILE A 25 -13.85 -7.33 -10.40
C ILE A 25 -14.74 -6.12 -10.69
N CYS A 26 -15.19 -5.42 -9.63
CA CYS A 26 -15.92 -4.18 -9.78
C CYS A 26 -15.15 -3.18 -10.66
N GLN A 27 -15.81 -2.62 -11.66
CA GLN A 27 -15.21 -1.74 -12.66
C GLN A 27 -15.09 -0.29 -12.11
N THR A 28 -14.28 -0.11 -11.07
CA THR A 28 -14.04 1.17 -10.40
C THR A 28 -12.84 1.93 -10.98
N TYR A 29 -12.11 1.32 -11.91
CA TYR A 29 -10.91 1.89 -12.55
C TYR A 29 -10.94 1.67 -14.06
N ASN A 30 -10.51 2.67 -14.83
CA ASN A 30 -10.16 2.51 -16.23
C ASN A 30 -8.75 1.91 -16.34
N ARG A 31 -8.69 0.60 -16.63
CA ARG A 31 -7.40 -0.09 -16.83
C ARG A 31 -6.96 0.02 -18.28
N PHE A 32 -5.66 0.16 -18.48
CA PHE A 32 -5.08 -0.04 -19.82
C PHE A 32 -5.30 -1.49 -20.26
N ASN A 33 -5.49 -1.69 -21.57
CA ASN A 33 -5.59 -3.03 -22.17
C ASN A 33 -4.20 -3.68 -22.25
N LEU A 34 -3.60 -3.88 -21.10
CA LEU A 34 -2.25 -4.40 -20.95
C LEU A 34 -2.19 -5.36 -19.76
N ALA A 35 -1.76 -6.58 -20.00
CA ALA A 35 -1.60 -7.62 -18.98
C ALA A 35 -0.13 -7.78 -18.62
N ILE A 36 0.29 -7.16 -17.54
CA ILE A 36 1.66 -7.24 -17.03
C ILE A 36 1.86 -8.58 -16.33
N LEU A 37 2.94 -9.27 -16.69
CA LEU A 37 3.31 -10.58 -16.14
C LEU A 37 4.44 -10.47 -15.11
N SER A 38 5.46 -9.64 -15.38
CA SER A 38 6.65 -9.55 -14.53
C SER A 38 7.26 -8.16 -14.52
N GLY A 39 8.14 -7.91 -13.55
CA GLY A 39 8.89 -6.68 -13.44
C GLY A 39 10.27 -6.92 -12.83
N SER A 40 11.24 -6.10 -13.21
CA SER A 40 12.59 -6.07 -12.63
C SER A 40 13.20 -4.68 -12.75
N GLY A 41 13.63 -4.10 -11.65
CA GLY A 41 14.11 -2.72 -11.62
C GLY A 41 13.06 -1.75 -12.16
N CYS A 42 13.37 -1.02 -13.21
CA CYS A 42 12.45 -0.06 -13.85
C CYS A 42 11.71 -0.66 -15.08
N ASN A 43 11.77 -1.95 -15.30
CA ASN A 43 11.18 -2.59 -16.48
C ASN A 43 10.02 -3.50 -16.10
N LEU A 44 9.00 -3.51 -16.95
CA LEU A 44 7.87 -4.43 -16.91
C LEU A 44 7.80 -5.24 -18.19
N TRP A 45 7.26 -6.45 -18.11
CA TRP A 45 7.00 -7.30 -19.27
C TRP A 45 5.54 -7.76 -19.25
N ASP A 46 4.92 -7.70 -20.42
CA ASP A 46 3.58 -8.27 -20.61
C ASP A 46 3.65 -9.79 -20.89
N GLN A 47 2.49 -10.39 -21.04
CA GLN A 47 2.37 -11.82 -21.34
C GLN A 47 2.90 -12.19 -22.74
N GLU A 48 2.97 -11.24 -23.66
CA GLU A 48 3.53 -11.42 -25.01
C GLU A 48 5.05 -11.20 -25.05
N GLY A 49 5.68 -10.91 -23.89
CA GLY A 49 7.11 -10.69 -23.74
C GLY A 49 7.58 -9.30 -24.17
N ARG A 50 6.69 -8.37 -24.43
CA ARG A 50 7.06 -6.99 -24.74
C ARG A 50 7.52 -6.28 -23.47
N GLN A 51 8.61 -5.55 -23.57
CA GLN A 51 9.19 -4.78 -22.48
C GLN A 51 8.69 -3.33 -22.48
N TYR A 52 8.45 -2.83 -21.29
CA TYR A 52 8.03 -1.45 -21.05
C TYR A 52 8.93 -0.82 -19.98
N LEU A 53 9.31 0.43 -20.19
CA LEU A 53 9.97 1.22 -19.16
C LEU A 53 8.89 1.83 -18.25
N ASP A 54 8.92 1.51 -16.97
CA ASP A 54 7.91 1.94 -16.02
C ASP A 54 8.29 3.26 -15.33
N PHE A 55 7.59 4.34 -15.70
CA PHE A 55 7.65 5.63 -15.04
C PHE A 55 6.56 5.85 -13.99
N VAL A 56 5.69 4.87 -13.76
CA VAL A 56 4.58 4.96 -12.81
C VAL A 56 4.92 4.34 -11.46
N ALA A 57 5.74 3.29 -11.47
CA ALA A 57 6.20 2.58 -10.28
C ALA A 57 5.05 2.19 -9.32
N GLY A 58 3.89 1.74 -9.86
CA GLY A 58 2.71 1.44 -9.05
C GLY A 58 2.11 2.66 -8.35
N ILE A 59 2.17 3.83 -8.99
CA ILE A 59 1.85 5.16 -8.42
C ILE A 59 2.79 5.47 -7.24
N ALA A 60 4.09 5.48 -7.54
CA ALA A 60 5.20 5.77 -6.61
C ALA A 60 5.30 4.80 -5.40
N VAL A 61 4.84 3.56 -5.54
CA VAL A 61 4.96 2.51 -4.51
C VAL A 61 6.26 1.73 -4.63
N CYS A 62 6.67 1.39 -5.85
CA CYS A 62 7.86 0.57 -6.12
C CYS A 62 9.14 1.43 -6.19
N ASN A 63 9.44 2.20 -5.16
CA ASN A 63 10.57 3.14 -5.13
C ASN A 63 11.95 2.46 -5.21
N LEU A 64 12.02 1.18 -4.83
CA LEU A 64 13.22 0.35 -4.95
C LEU A 64 13.30 -0.41 -6.28
N GLY A 65 12.37 -0.13 -7.20
CA GLY A 65 12.16 -0.89 -8.42
C GLY A 65 11.31 -2.14 -8.18
N HIS A 66 11.00 -2.84 -9.29
CA HIS A 66 10.25 -4.09 -9.25
C HIS A 66 11.14 -5.25 -8.80
N CYS A 67 10.62 -6.06 -7.89
CA CYS A 67 11.19 -7.33 -7.46
C CYS A 67 12.67 -7.27 -7.02
N PRO A 68 13.09 -6.32 -6.14
CA PRO A 68 14.46 -6.32 -5.65
C PRO A 68 14.73 -7.61 -4.85
N PRO A 69 15.82 -8.34 -5.13
CA PRO A 69 16.07 -9.65 -4.53
C PRO A 69 16.17 -9.64 -3.01
N GLU A 70 16.74 -8.57 -2.45
CA GLU A 70 16.88 -8.38 -1.00
C GLU A 70 15.53 -8.29 -0.31
N LEU A 71 14.58 -7.54 -0.89
CA LEU A 71 13.22 -7.41 -0.34
C LEU A 71 12.50 -8.75 -0.39
N ALA A 72 12.59 -9.47 -1.52
CA ALA A 72 11.98 -10.79 -1.66
C ALA A 72 12.53 -11.80 -0.62
N ARG A 73 13.84 -11.78 -0.37
CA ARG A 73 14.49 -12.61 0.64
C ARG A 73 14.02 -12.27 2.05
N VAL A 74 14.00 -10.99 2.42
CA VAL A 74 13.59 -10.55 3.76
C VAL A 74 12.12 -10.91 4.03
N LEU A 75 11.23 -10.73 3.04
CA LEU A 75 9.83 -11.13 3.17
C LEU A 75 9.68 -12.63 3.37
N TYR A 76 10.42 -13.43 2.62
CA TYR A 76 10.41 -14.89 2.76
C TYR A 76 10.91 -15.33 4.14
N GLU A 77 12.03 -14.81 4.61
CA GLU A 77 12.62 -15.12 5.92
C GLU A 77 11.68 -14.71 7.06
N GLN A 78 11.12 -13.50 7.00
CA GLN A 78 10.19 -13.02 8.01
C GLN A 78 8.89 -13.82 8.04
N ALA A 79 8.36 -14.22 6.88
CA ALA A 79 7.15 -15.03 6.78
C ALA A 79 7.30 -16.43 7.42
N GLN A 80 8.51 -16.95 7.49
CA GLN A 80 8.80 -18.21 8.17
C GLN A 80 8.88 -18.07 9.71
N GLN A 81 9.12 -16.86 10.22
CA GLN A 81 9.25 -16.63 11.65
C GLN A 81 7.92 -16.17 12.25
N LEU A 82 7.33 -15.12 11.68
CA LEU A 82 6.11 -14.52 12.23
C LEU A 82 5.44 -13.63 11.18
N VAL A 83 4.17 -13.89 10.89
CA VAL A 83 3.38 -13.07 9.95
C VAL A 83 2.55 -12.02 10.68
N HIS A 84 1.80 -12.41 11.72
CA HIS A 84 0.89 -11.49 12.41
C HIS A 84 0.54 -11.97 13.83
N VAL A 85 0.52 -11.03 14.77
CA VAL A 85 0.12 -11.28 16.18
C VAL A 85 -0.78 -10.19 16.75
N SER A 86 -1.31 -9.30 15.90
CA SER A 86 -2.08 -8.12 16.33
C SER A 86 -1.26 -7.12 17.17
N ASN A 87 -1.88 -6.03 17.57
CA ASN A 87 -1.29 -5.04 18.48
C ASN A 87 -1.35 -5.47 19.98
N LEU A 88 -1.66 -6.73 20.24
CA LEU A 88 -1.65 -7.29 21.61
C LEU A 88 -0.24 -7.64 22.10
N TYR A 89 0.71 -7.77 21.18
CA TYR A 89 2.08 -8.18 21.50
C TYR A 89 3.10 -7.23 20.86
N TYR A 90 4.26 -7.14 21.49
CA TYR A 90 5.40 -6.41 20.94
C TYR A 90 6.11 -7.27 19.90
N THR A 91 6.54 -6.66 18.80
CA THR A 91 7.35 -7.30 17.76
C THR A 91 8.60 -6.47 17.48
N GLU A 92 9.72 -7.12 17.31
CA GLU A 92 11.01 -6.45 17.11
C GLU A 92 11.05 -5.59 15.85
N PRO A 93 10.63 -6.07 14.66
CA PRO A 93 10.68 -5.27 13.44
C PRO A 93 9.88 -3.97 13.52
N GLN A 94 8.71 -3.99 14.19
CA GLN A 94 7.89 -2.80 14.37
C GLN A 94 8.57 -1.78 15.28
N ALA A 95 9.19 -2.23 16.39
CA ALA A 95 9.86 -1.36 17.33
C ALA A 95 11.12 -0.72 16.71
N GLN A 96 11.91 -1.50 15.98
CA GLN A 96 13.10 -1.02 15.27
C GLN A 96 12.72 0.01 14.20
N LEU A 97 11.76 -0.28 13.34
CA LEU A 97 11.31 0.66 12.31
C LEU A 97 10.78 1.97 12.93
N ALA A 98 10.05 1.90 14.04
CA ALA A 98 9.60 3.12 14.74
C ALA A 98 10.78 3.95 15.24
N GLY A 99 11.80 3.32 15.82
CA GLY A 99 13.03 3.97 16.25
C GLY A 99 13.79 4.63 15.10
N ASP A 100 13.97 3.91 14.00
CA ASP A 100 14.63 4.43 12.80
C ASP A 100 13.89 5.66 12.23
N LEU A 101 12.57 5.58 12.08
CA LEU A 101 11.76 6.68 11.58
C LEU A 101 11.85 7.93 12.48
N THR A 102 11.76 7.77 13.80
CA THR A 102 11.85 8.91 14.72
C THR A 102 13.26 9.50 14.80
N SER A 103 14.29 8.74 14.47
CA SER A 103 15.67 9.25 14.42
C SER A 103 15.95 10.20 13.26
N VAL A 104 15.17 10.12 12.18
CA VAL A 104 15.37 10.89 10.93
C VAL A 104 14.28 11.93 10.66
N CYS A 105 13.35 12.12 11.59
CA CYS A 105 12.28 13.12 11.45
C CYS A 105 12.02 13.87 12.78
N PHE A 106 11.14 14.86 12.74
CA PHE A 106 10.80 15.67 13.92
C PHE A 106 9.82 14.99 14.90
N ALA A 107 9.26 13.84 14.53
CA ALA A 107 8.23 13.18 15.32
C ALA A 107 8.84 12.35 16.47
N ASP A 108 8.19 12.32 17.62
CA ASP A 108 8.61 11.52 18.78
C ASP A 108 8.05 10.09 18.74
N LYS A 109 7.00 9.85 17.96
CA LYS A 109 6.27 8.57 17.92
C LYS A 109 5.69 8.31 16.55
N VAL A 110 5.53 7.03 16.23
CA VAL A 110 4.95 6.51 14.98
C VAL A 110 3.64 5.80 15.26
N PHE A 111 2.67 5.99 14.39
CA PHE A 111 1.47 5.18 14.31
C PHE A 111 1.49 4.38 13.00
N PHE A 112 1.35 3.06 13.09
CA PHE A 112 1.28 2.18 11.94
C PHE A 112 -0.17 1.88 11.57
N GLY A 113 -0.50 2.03 10.29
CA GLY A 113 -1.78 1.66 9.69
C GLY A 113 -1.57 0.84 8.42
N ASN A 114 -2.63 0.23 7.90
CA ASN A 114 -2.54 -0.62 6.70
C ASN A 114 -2.52 0.18 5.39
N SER A 115 -2.87 1.46 5.45
CA SER A 115 -2.97 2.31 4.24
C SER A 115 -2.80 3.78 4.58
N GLY A 116 -2.51 4.60 3.57
CA GLY A 116 -2.52 6.05 3.70
C GLY A 116 -3.89 6.61 4.14
N ALA A 117 -4.99 5.99 3.71
CA ALA A 117 -6.33 6.35 4.15
C ALA A 117 -6.49 6.16 5.67
N GLU A 118 -6.06 5.03 6.22
CA GLU A 118 -6.09 4.79 7.68
C GLU A 118 -5.16 5.72 8.45
N ALA A 119 -4.00 6.03 7.91
CA ALA A 119 -3.09 7.02 8.50
C ALA A 119 -3.73 8.41 8.55
N ASN A 120 -4.40 8.84 7.48
CA ASN A 120 -5.15 10.10 7.45
C ASN A 120 -6.36 10.10 8.39
N GLU A 121 -7.10 8.99 8.51
CA GLU A 121 -8.16 8.81 9.50
C GLU A 121 -7.63 8.99 10.93
N ALA A 122 -6.49 8.38 11.23
CA ALA A 122 -5.83 8.50 12.53
C ALA A 122 -5.39 9.94 12.78
N ALA A 123 -4.81 10.63 11.80
CA ALA A 123 -4.37 12.02 11.89
C ALA A 123 -5.57 12.97 12.17
N ILE A 124 -6.67 12.81 11.43
CA ILE A 124 -7.90 13.60 11.62
C ILE A 124 -8.46 13.38 13.03
N LYS A 125 -8.56 12.13 13.48
CA LYS A 125 -9.04 11.80 14.83
C LYS A 125 -8.14 12.37 15.91
N LEU A 126 -6.83 12.23 15.74
CA LEU A 126 -5.84 12.74 16.69
C LEU A 126 -5.90 14.28 16.79
N ALA A 127 -5.93 14.98 15.66
CA ALA A 127 -6.03 16.44 15.61
C ALA A 127 -7.29 16.96 16.31
N ARG A 128 -8.43 16.34 16.05
CA ARG A 128 -9.71 16.69 16.70
C ARG A 128 -9.71 16.40 18.19
N LYS A 129 -9.18 15.24 18.61
CA LYS A 129 -9.05 14.88 20.03
C LYS A 129 -8.14 15.85 20.77
N TYR A 130 -6.96 16.12 20.21
CA TYR A 130 -6.00 17.08 20.78
C TYR A 130 -6.62 18.48 20.90
N SER A 131 -7.24 18.96 19.82
CA SER A 131 -7.89 20.28 19.81
C SER A 131 -8.97 20.41 20.88
N ARG A 132 -9.83 19.40 21.02
CA ARG A 132 -10.87 19.37 22.06
C ARG A 132 -10.28 19.36 23.48
N GLN A 133 -9.25 18.57 23.72
CA GLN A 133 -8.62 18.49 25.04
C GLN A 133 -7.87 19.79 25.43
N ARG A 134 -7.21 20.42 24.46
CA ARG A 134 -6.38 21.60 24.70
C ARG A 134 -7.18 22.90 24.72
N TYR A 135 -8.23 23.03 23.90
CA TYR A 135 -8.93 24.28 23.62
C TYR A 135 -10.44 24.23 23.89
N GLY A 136 -10.98 23.09 24.32
CA GLY A 136 -12.41 22.91 24.55
C GLY A 136 -13.19 22.55 23.27
N PRO A 137 -14.54 22.51 23.35
CA PRO A 137 -15.40 22.17 22.22
C PRO A 137 -15.41 23.24 21.13
N GLY A 138 -15.88 22.88 19.92
CA GLY A 138 -16.12 23.80 18.81
C GLY A 138 -14.98 23.87 17.77
N ARG A 139 -13.75 23.44 18.09
CA ARG A 139 -12.59 23.46 17.18
C ARG A 139 -12.34 22.08 16.55
N TYR A 140 -13.15 21.69 15.58
CA TYR A 140 -13.10 20.38 14.92
C TYR A 140 -12.89 20.46 13.40
N GLY A 141 -12.90 21.67 12.82
CA GLY A 141 -12.67 21.87 11.39
C GLY A 141 -11.25 21.47 10.99
N ILE A 142 -11.14 20.86 9.83
CA ILE A 142 -9.86 20.51 9.17
C ILE A 142 -9.81 21.28 7.85
N ILE A 143 -8.69 21.92 7.60
CA ILE A 143 -8.42 22.61 6.32
C ILE A 143 -7.55 21.69 5.48
N THR A 144 -7.96 21.46 4.25
CA THR A 144 -7.21 20.64 3.28
C THR A 144 -6.93 21.44 2.02
N MET A 145 -5.93 21.03 1.27
CA MET A 145 -5.61 21.64 -0.01
C MET A 145 -6.59 21.13 -1.08
N LYS A 146 -6.98 22.02 -1.98
CA LYS A 146 -7.83 21.67 -3.11
C LYS A 146 -7.09 20.73 -4.07
N ASP A 147 -7.84 19.83 -4.69
CA ASP A 147 -7.32 18.84 -5.66
C ASP A 147 -6.24 17.89 -5.06
N SER A 148 -6.27 17.66 -3.75
CA SER A 148 -5.40 16.73 -3.06
C SER A 148 -6.06 15.37 -2.87
N PHE A 149 -5.27 14.32 -2.64
CA PHE A 149 -5.78 12.98 -2.40
C PHE A 149 -5.45 12.52 -0.97
N HIS A 150 -6.49 12.23 -0.17
CA HIS A 150 -6.34 11.77 1.22
C HIS A 150 -6.79 10.32 1.44
N GLY A 151 -7.44 9.70 0.46
CA GLY A 151 -7.97 8.34 0.57
C GLY A 151 -9.43 8.24 0.15
N ARG A 152 -10.03 7.05 0.35
CA ARG A 152 -11.39 6.74 -0.10
C ARG A 152 -12.33 6.28 1.01
N THR A 153 -11.97 6.45 2.27
CA THR A 153 -12.89 6.36 3.40
C THR A 153 -13.76 7.63 3.46
N LEU A 154 -14.86 7.61 4.18
CA LEU A 154 -15.78 8.76 4.22
C LEU A 154 -15.10 10.05 4.70
N ALA A 155 -14.26 9.98 5.74
CA ALA A 155 -13.57 11.18 6.24
C ALA A 155 -12.46 11.63 5.28
N THR A 156 -11.66 10.70 4.73
CA THR A 156 -10.59 11.06 3.79
C THR A 156 -11.14 11.54 2.45
N LEU A 157 -12.25 10.99 1.99
CA LEU A 157 -12.94 11.48 0.80
C LEU A 157 -13.48 12.91 0.99
N SER A 158 -13.97 13.23 2.19
CA SER A 158 -14.42 14.60 2.53
C SER A 158 -13.27 15.62 2.58
N ALA A 159 -12.03 15.15 2.66
CA ALA A 159 -10.82 15.98 2.68
C ALA A 159 -10.14 16.11 1.29
N THR A 160 -10.67 15.42 0.28
CA THR A 160 -10.13 15.36 -1.07
C THR A 160 -10.71 16.46 -1.97
#